data_e66c7f70a642848ba430d82fb7e7301f
#
_entry.id   e66c7f70a642848ba430d82fb7e7301f
#
_cell.length_a   1.000
_cell.length_b   1.000
_cell.length_c   1.000
_cell.angle_alpha   90.00
_cell.angle_beta   90.00
_cell.angle_gamma   90.00
#
_symmetry.space_group_name_H-M   'P 1'
#
loop_
_entity.id
_entity.type
_entity.pdbx_description
1 polymer ?
#
loop_
_entity_poly.entity_id
_entity_poly.type
_entity_poly.pdbx_seq_one_letter_code
_entity_poly.pdbx_strand_id
1 'polypeptide(L)' 'MVDKRKGYNVPEEKYLRLERMAVDMSYKVGKTIKWTEIITYLIDNYAKDAVDDMTSKEMMKKKTKN' A
#
# COMPACT_ATOMS: atom_id res chain seq x y z
N MET A 1 8.66 22.95 12.60
CA MET A 1 7.82 22.78 12.24
C MET A 1 7.44 21.63 12.45
N VAL A 2 6.70 21.55 12.66
CA VAL A 2 6.26 20.44 12.87
C VAL A 2 6.52 19.49 11.92
N ASP A 3 6.85 18.44 12.31
CA ASP A 3 7.03 17.44 11.46
C ASP A 3 5.77 17.04 10.94
N LYS A 4 5.59 17.19 9.72
CA LYS A 4 4.44 16.84 9.18
C LYS A 4 4.36 15.45 8.88
N ARG A 5 5.42 14.67 8.97
CA ARG A 5 5.30 13.34 8.59
C ARG A 5 4.62 12.56 9.63
N LYS A 6 3.69 11.78 9.25
CA LYS A 6 3.09 10.90 10.14
C LYS A 6 3.71 9.63 9.81
N GLY A 7 4.42 9.07 10.62
CA GLY A 7 5.14 7.91 10.31
C GLY A 7 4.29 6.68 10.18
N TYR A 8 4.58 5.87 9.23
CA TYR A 8 4.01 4.56 9.17
C TYR A 8 5.19 3.66 8.94
N ASN A 9 5.49 2.85 9.91
CA ASN A 9 6.60 1.95 9.76
C ASN A 9 6.10 0.72 9.05
N VAL A 10 6.63 0.47 7.90
CA VAL A 10 6.21 -0.67 7.11
C VAL A 10 6.77 -1.92 7.75
N PRO A 11 5.93 -2.88 8.12
CA PRO A 11 6.40 -4.12 8.70
C PRO A 11 7.35 -4.79 7.74
N GLU A 12 8.36 -5.43 8.27
CA GLU A 12 9.37 -6.03 7.44
C GLU A 12 8.81 -7.00 6.41
N GLU A 13 7.85 -7.78 6.81
CA GLU A 13 7.23 -8.73 5.92
C GLU A 13 6.61 -8.04 4.70
N LYS A 14 5.97 -6.91 4.92
CA LYS A 14 5.35 -6.19 3.83
C LYS A 14 6.39 -5.47 2.98
N TYR A 15 7.41 -4.98 3.64
CA TYR A 15 8.50 -4.33 2.93
C TYR A 15 9.18 -5.33 2.00
N LEU A 16 9.44 -6.53 2.50
CA LEU A 16 10.11 -7.53 1.67
C LEU A 16 9.25 -7.91 0.47
N ARG A 17 7.96 -7.96 0.67
CA ARG A 17 7.06 -8.29 -0.42
C ARG A 17 7.12 -7.21 -1.50
N LEU A 18 7.08 -5.95 -1.08
CA LEU A 18 7.14 -4.85 -2.03
C LEU A 18 8.49 -4.78 -2.72
N GLU A 19 9.55 -5.06 -1.96
CA GLU A 19 10.87 -5.03 -2.50
C GLU A 19 11.01 -6.08 -3.60
N ARG A 20 10.46 -7.26 -3.37
CA ARG A 20 10.51 -8.32 -4.34
C ARG A 20 9.73 -7.94 -5.60
N MET A 21 8.58 -7.33 -5.41
CA MET A 21 7.79 -6.89 -6.55
C MET A 21 8.54 -5.82 -7.34
N ALA A 22 9.22 -4.92 -6.63
CA ALA A 22 9.97 -3.86 -7.28
C ALA A 22 11.11 -4.44 -8.11
N VAL A 23 11.80 -5.44 -7.57
CA VAL A 23 12.89 -6.06 -8.28
C VAL A 23 12.37 -6.75 -9.55
N ASP A 24 11.26 -7.47 -9.41
CA ASP A 24 10.69 -8.16 -10.53
C ASP A 24 10.25 -7.18 -11.61
N MET A 25 9.64 -6.11 -11.21
CA MET A 25 9.21 -5.11 -12.17
C MET A 25 10.39 -4.43 -12.83
N SER A 26 11.43 -4.14 -12.05
CA SER A 26 12.63 -3.52 -12.60
C SER A 26 13.20 -4.37 -13.72
N TYR A 27 13.19 -5.65 -13.50
CA TYR A 27 13.71 -6.57 -14.47
C TYR A 27 12.87 -6.53 -15.74
N LYS A 28 11.56 -6.51 -15.57
CA LYS A 28 10.67 -6.52 -16.73
C LYS A 28 10.69 -5.25 -17.55
N VAL A 29 10.79 -4.12 -16.88
CA VAL A 29 10.76 -2.86 -17.62
C VAL A 29 12.12 -2.30 -17.97
N GLY A 30 13.17 -2.94 -17.50
CA GLY A 30 14.51 -2.51 -17.85
C GLY A 30 15.01 -1.26 -17.18
N LYS A 31 14.47 -0.92 -16.03
CA LYS A 31 15.01 0.19 -15.30
C LYS A 31 14.72 -0.02 -13.83
N THR A 32 15.48 0.60 -12.98
CA THR A 32 15.35 0.42 -11.54
C THR A 32 14.06 1.01 -11.00
N ILE A 33 13.28 0.19 -10.34
CA ILE A 33 12.06 0.63 -9.72
C ILE A 33 12.23 0.38 -8.23
N LYS A 34 11.91 1.37 -7.42
CA LYS A 34 12.05 1.21 -5.98
C LYS A 34 10.70 0.88 -5.37
N TRP A 35 10.74 0.14 -4.26
CA TRP A 35 9.50 -0.25 -3.60
C TRP A 35 8.70 0.97 -3.15
N THR A 36 9.38 2.09 -2.86
CA THR A 36 8.67 3.30 -2.45
C THR A 36 7.88 3.88 -3.61
N GLU A 37 8.32 3.65 -4.84
CA GLU A 37 7.58 4.12 -5.99
C GLU A 37 6.28 3.34 -6.11
N ILE A 38 6.32 2.07 -5.76
CA ILE A 38 5.12 1.26 -5.81
C ILE A 38 4.12 1.76 -4.78
N ILE A 39 4.60 2.08 -3.58
CA ILE A 39 3.73 2.59 -2.54
C ILE A 39 3.10 3.91 -2.96
N THR A 40 3.90 4.80 -3.52
CA THR A 40 3.39 6.08 -3.96
C THR A 40 2.30 5.89 -5.02
N TYR A 41 2.55 5.00 -5.93
CA TYR A 41 1.58 4.73 -6.99
C TYR A 41 0.28 4.19 -6.40
N LEU A 42 0.39 3.30 -5.43
CA LEU A 42 -0.79 2.75 -4.80
C LEU A 42 -1.60 3.83 -4.09
N ILE A 43 -0.90 4.72 -3.41
CA ILE A 43 -1.58 5.80 -2.72
C ILE A 43 -2.28 6.71 -3.70
N ASP A 44 -1.59 7.07 -4.77
CA ASP A 44 -2.15 7.99 -5.74
C ASP A 44 -3.32 7.41 -6.53
N ASN A 45 -3.29 6.13 -6.79
CA ASN A 45 -4.26 5.54 -7.69
C ASN A 45 -5.25 4.57 -7.06
N TYR A 46 -4.88 3.98 -5.95
CA TYR A 46 -5.73 2.94 -5.36
C TYR A 46 -6.15 3.16 -3.92
N ALA A 47 -5.73 4.25 -3.31
CA ALA A 47 -6.08 4.47 -1.92
C ALA A 47 -7.59 4.58 -1.75
N LYS A 48 -8.25 5.21 -2.69
CA LYS A 48 -9.67 5.37 -2.61
C LYS A 48 -10.38 4.03 -2.70
N ASP A 49 -9.91 3.19 -3.61
CA ASP A 49 -10.48 1.87 -3.75
C ASP A 49 -10.27 1.07 -2.47
N ALA A 50 -9.12 1.23 -1.85
CA ALA A 50 -8.83 0.54 -0.62
C ALA A 50 -9.79 0.97 0.48
N VAL A 51 -10.05 2.25 0.56
CA VAL A 51 -10.95 2.78 1.57
C VAL A 51 -12.36 2.26 1.35
N ASP A 52 -12.79 2.25 0.11
CA ASP A 52 -14.11 1.75 -0.23
C ASP A 52 -14.25 0.29 0.16
N ASP A 53 -13.22 -0.47 -0.13
CA ASP A 53 -13.22 -1.88 0.17
C ASP A 53 -13.26 -2.13 1.68
N MET A 54 -12.45 -1.40 2.41
CA MET A 54 -12.41 -1.53 3.85
C MET A 54 -13.73 -1.11 4.47
N THR A 55 -14.32 -0.07 3.93
CA THR A 55 -15.59 0.41 4.44
C THR A 55 -16.68 -0.65 4.25
N SER A 56 -16.69 -1.25 3.10
CA SER A 56 -17.66 -2.30 2.83
C SER A 56 -17.51 -3.46 3.79
N LYS A 57 -16.29 -3.85 4.03
CA LYS A 57 -16.05 -4.96 4.93
C LYS A 57 -16.48 -4.65 6.35
N GLU A 58 -16.20 -3.44 6.78
CA GLU A 58 -16.61 -3.06 8.13
C GLU A 58 -18.12 -3.01 8.26
N MET A 59 -18.78 -2.53 7.25
CA MET A 59 -20.21 -2.45 7.30
C MET A 59 -20.84 -3.82 7.30
N MET A 60 -20.25 -4.75 6.58
CA MET A 60 -20.75 -6.09 6.58
C MET A 60 -20.55 -6.75 7.93
N LYS A 61 -19.43 -6.45 8.57
CA LYS A 61 -19.21 -6.99 9.87
C LYS A 61 -20.25 -6.50 10.84
N LYS A 62 -20.57 -5.24 10.78
CA LYS A 62 -21.55 -4.69 11.65
C LYS A 62 -22.88 -5.34 11.46
N LYS A 63 -23.25 -5.55 10.23
CA LYS A 63 -24.48 -6.18 9.97
C LYS A 63 -24.52 -7.57 10.53
N THR A 64 -23.45 -8.29 10.38
CA THR A 64 -23.40 -9.62 10.84
C THR A 64 -23.49 -9.68 12.32
N LYS A 65 -22.99 -8.67 13.00
CA LYS A 65 -23.01 -8.71 14.37
C LYS A 65 -24.35 -8.61 14.93
N ASN A 66 -25.20 -8.07 14.32
CA ASN A 66 -26.52 -8.02 14.86
C ASN A 66 -27.20 -9.29 14.75
#